data_50a95582c399d8be7927453cb6d5f2de
#
_entry.id   50a95582c399d8be7927453cb6d5f2de
#
_cell.length_a   1.000
_cell.length_b   1.000
_cell.length_c   1.000
_cell.angle_alpha   90.00
_cell.angle_beta   90.00
_cell.angle_gamma   90.00
#
_symmetry.space_group_name_H-M   'P 1'
#
loop_
_entity.id
_entity.type
_entity.pdbx_description
1 polymer ?
#
loop_
_entity_poly.entity_id
_entity_poly.type
_entity_poly.pdbx_seq_one_letter_code
_entity_poly.pdbx_strand_id
1 'polypeptide(L)'
;GRATPGSILAVTFTNKASREMLSRIESVLQVNTRGMWVGTFHGLCNRMLRVHAADAGLPSGFQIIDQADQLSVVKRVMKSAGIDKETIEPKIVQHFINQHKEAGERSSDIRSLDARTPNGAVSLELYRLYEKLCMAEGVVDFAELLLRSYELLQRNELIRRHYERKFSHILVDEFQDTNVLQYLSLIHI
;
A
#
# COMPACT_ATOMS: atom_id res chain seq x y z
N GLY A 1 18.27 4.49 -27.39
CA GLY A 1 18.77 5.07 -26.15
C GLY A 1 18.99 3.95 -25.14
N ARG A 2 20.08 4.01 -24.39
CA ARG A 2 20.35 3.00 -23.37
C ARG A 2 19.79 3.49 -22.03
N ALA A 3 18.95 2.68 -21.37
CA ALA A 3 18.46 2.97 -20.03
C ALA A 3 19.61 2.94 -19.01
N THR A 4 19.59 3.81 -18.02
CA THR A 4 20.50 3.74 -16.87
C THR A 4 19.88 2.83 -15.79
N PRO A 5 20.68 2.17 -14.93
CA PRO A 5 20.13 1.34 -13.85
C PRO A 5 19.11 2.07 -12.97
N GLY A 6 19.31 3.37 -12.70
CA GLY A 6 18.40 4.19 -11.90
C GLY A 6 17.07 4.55 -12.58
N SER A 7 16.97 4.36 -13.91
CA SER A 7 15.77 4.65 -14.70
C SER A 7 14.89 3.43 -14.94
N ILE A 8 15.17 2.32 -14.26
CA ILE A 8 14.39 1.08 -14.35
C ILE A 8 13.68 0.83 -13.02
N LEU A 9 12.38 0.64 -13.10
CA LEU A 9 11.55 0.13 -12.01
C LEU A 9 11.25 -1.34 -12.30
N ALA A 10 11.65 -2.25 -11.42
CA ALA A 10 11.36 -3.67 -11.56
C ALA A 10 10.60 -4.17 -10.33
N VAL A 11 9.42 -4.70 -10.56
CA VAL A 11 8.48 -5.10 -9.50
C VAL A 11 8.31 -6.61 -9.51
N THR A 12 8.40 -7.21 -8.32
CA THR A 12 8.17 -8.64 -8.10
C THR A 12 7.15 -8.83 -6.98
N PHE A 13 6.63 -10.05 -6.83
CA PHE A 13 5.66 -10.36 -5.76
C PHE A 13 6.33 -10.80 -4.45
N THR A 14 7.55 -11.33 -4.52
CA THR A 14 8.25 -11.84 -3.34
C THR A 14 9.62 -11.21 -3.16
N ASN A 15 10.04 -11.08 -1.90
CA ASN A 15 11.39 -10.63 -1.57
C ASN A 15 12.48 -11.59 -2.10
N LYS A 16 12.16 -12.87 -2.26
CA LYS A 16 13.07 -13.87 -2.84
C LYS A 16 13.30 -13.55 -4.31
N ALA A 17 12.22 -13.39 -5.10
CA ALA A 17 12.32 -13.03 -6.52
C ALA A 17 13.08 -11.72 -6.73
N SER A 18 12.84 -10.71 -5.89
CA SER A 18 13.58 -9.44 -5.97
C SER A 18 15.09 -9.63 -5.78
N ARG A 19 15.50 -10.43 -4.80
CA ARG A 19 16.91 -10.71 -4.55
C ARG A 19 17.55 -11.51 -5.68
N GLU A 20 16.84 -12.51 -6.21
CA GLU A 20 17.30 -13.29 -7.36
C GLU A 20 17.46 -12.41 -8.61
N MET A 21 16.51 -11.51 -8.86
CA MET A 21 16.58 -10.56 -9.96
C MET A 21 17.80 -9.65 -9.83
N LEU A 22 18.04 -9.06 -8.66
CA LEU A 22 19.22 -8.22 -8.41
C LEU A 22 20.52 -9.00 -8.61
N SER A 23 20.63 -10.20 -8.07
CA SER A 23 21.81 -11.06 -8.24
C SER A 23 22.09 -11.38 -9.70
N ARG A 24 21.04 -11.67 -10.51
CA ARG A 24 21.18 -11.90 -11.95
C ARG A 24 21.64 -10.65 -12.69
N ILE A 25 21.07 -9.47 -12.36
CA ILE A 25 21.48 -8.19 -12.94
C ILE A 25 22.96 -7.93 -12.67
N GLU A 26 23.42 -8.12 -11.43
CA GLU A 26 24.83 -7.94 -11.05
C GLU A 26 25.75 -8.89 -11.80
N SER A 27 25.39 -10.16 -11.90
CA SER A 27 26.21 -11.18 -12.57
C SER A 27 26.30 -10.97 -14.09
N VAL A 28 25.23 -10.51 -14.73
CA VAL A 28 25.17 -10.36 -16.20
C VAL A 28 25.76 -9.02 -16.66
N LEU A 29 25.44 -7.94 -15.95
CA LEU A 29 25.78 -6.57 -16.40
C LEU A 29 27.01 -6.01 -15.71
N GLN A 30 27.53 -6.64 -14.65
CA GLN A 30 28.65 -6.16 -13.84
C GLN A 30 28.46 -4.69 -13.37
N VAL A 31 27.22 -4.29 -13.08
CA VAL A 31 26.86 -2.94 -12.64
C VAL A 31 26.57 -2.91 -11.16
N ASN A 32 26.78 -1.77 -10.54
CA ASN A 32 26.35 -1.55 -9.17
C ASN A 32 24.82 -1.39 -9.13
N THR A 33 24.15 -2.32 -8.46
CA THR A 33 22.69 -2.32 -8.30
C THR A 33 22.19 -1.42 -7.16
N ARG A 34 23.10 -0.81 -6.39
CA ARG A 34 22.73 0.16 -5.35
C ARG A 34 21.95 1.33 -5.96
N GLY A 35 20.79 1.60 -5.41
CA GLY A 35 19.93 2.66 -5.90
C GLY A 35 18.93 2.25 -6.99
N MET A 36 19.04 1.05 -7.56
CA MET A 36 17.99 0.51 -8.43
C MET A 36 16.67 0.40 -7.68
N TRP A 37 15.58 0.52 -8.43
CA TRP A 37 14.23 0.34 -7.92
C TRP A 37 13.74 -1.07 -8.30
N VAL A 38 14.28 -2.06 -7.60
CA VAL A 38 13.90 -3.47 -7.72
C VAL A 38 13.37 -3.93 -6.38
N GLY A 39 12.16 -4.44 -6.34
CA GLY A 39 11.53 -4.84 -5.09
C GLY A 39 10.10 -5.34 -5.25
N THR A 40 9.47 -5.67 -4.13
CA THR A 40 8.03 -5.95 -4.11
C THR A 40 7.22 -4.66 -4.18
N PHE A 41 5.95 -4.73 -4.61
CA PHE A 41 5.04 -3.57 -4.57
C PHE A 41 5.08 -2.86 -3.23
N HIS A 42 4.86 -3.58 -2.13
CA HIS A 42 4.88 -3.01 -0.78
C HIS A 42 6.24 -2.38 -0.41
N GLY A 43 7.34 -3.03 -0.78
CA GLY A 43 8.68 -2.51 -0.52
C GLY A 43 8.97 -1.22 -1.26
N LEU A 44 8.56 -1.11 -2.52
CA LEU A 44 8.72 0.09 -3.35
C LEU A 44 7.81 1.22 -2.89
N CYS A 45 6.55 0.92 -2.55
CA CYS A 45 5.62 1.88 -1.96
C CYS A 45 6.14 2.41 -0.62
N ASN A 46 6.63 1.53 0.26
CA ASN A 46 7.26 1.98 1.51
C ASN A 46 8.45 2.91 1.26
N ARG A 47 9.33 2.57 0.30
CA ARG A 47 10.47 3.43 -0.07
C ARG A 47 10.00 4.81 -0.55
N MET A 48 8.97 4.86 -1.38
CA MET A 48 8.37 6.12 -1.85
C MET A 48 7.78 6.93 -0.68
N LEU A 49 6.97 6.30 0.17
CA LEU A 49 6.33 6.97 1.31
C LEU A 49 7.34 7.44 2.36
N ARG A 50 8.48 6.75 2.55
CA ARG A 50 9.54 7.24 3.44
C ARG A 50 10.17 8.54 2.95
N VAL A 51 10.31 8.70 1.63
CA VAL A 51 10.85 9.92 1.01
C VAL A 51 9.83 11.07 1.06
N HIS A 52 8.54 10.76 0.87
CA HIS A 52 7.46 11.75 0.72
C HIS A 52 6.44 11.67 1.87
N ALA A 53 6.88 11.34 3.08
CA ALA A 53 5.97 11.11 4.20
C ALA A 53 5.04 12.30 4.47
N ALA A 54 5.56 13.51 4.49
CA ALA A 54 4.79 14.74 4.71
C ALA A 54 3.75 14.97 3.60
N ASP A 55 4.13 14.80 2.34
CA ASP A 55 3.21 14.94 1.19
C ASP A 55 2.11 13.87 1.19
N ALA A 56 2.43 12.69 1.72
CA ALA A 56 1.48 11.59 1.93
C ALA A 56 0.63 11.74 3.19
N GLY A 57 0.82 12.81 3.98
CA GLY A 57 0.12 13.02 5.25
C GLY A 57 0.52 12.01 6.33
N LEU A 58 1.75 11.50 6.30
CA LEU A 58 2.30 10.56 7.27
C LEU A 58 3.39 11.23 8.13
N PRO A 59 3.52 10.86 9.41
CA PRO A 59 4.67 11.27 10.20
C PRO A 59 5.95 10.64 9.62
N SER A 60 7.09 11.33 9.70
CA SER A 60 8.38 10.85 9.16
C SER A 60 8.83 9.50 9.72
N GLY A 61 8.39 9.17 10.92
CA GLY A 61 8.70 7.92 11.61
C GLY A 61 7.55 6.89 11.61
N PHE A 62 6.59 6.95 10.70
CA PHE A 62 5.44 6.03 10.69
C PHE A 62 5.90 4.56 10.79
N GLN A 63 5.12 3.74 11.49
CA GLN A 63 5.41 2.32 11.69
C GLN A 63 4.52 1.46 10.81
N ILE A 64 5.08 0.39 10.26
CA ILE A 64 4.32 -0.60 9.49
C ILE A 64 3.90 -1.69 10.45
N ILE A 65 2.59 -1.99 10.47
CA ILE A 65 2.00 -3.05 11.28
C ILE A 65 1.68 -4.26 10.41
N ASP A 66 1.92 -5.44 10.95
CA ASP A 66 1.54 -6.70 10.31
C ASP A 66 0.06 -7.03 10.50
N GLN A 67 -0.38 -8.17 9.96
CA GLN A 67 -1.78 -8.59 10.06
C GLN A 67 -2.23 -8.89 11.50
N ALA A 68 -1.34 -9.36 12.37
CA ALA A 68 -1.67 -9.63 13.76
C ALA A 68 -1.81 -8.34 14.56
N ASP A 69 -0.91 -7.39 14.33
CA ASP A 69 -0.97 -6.05 14.90
C ASP A 69 -2.20 -5.29 14.38
N GLN A 70 -2.49 -5.37 13.07
CA GLN A 70 -3.69 -4.80 12.48
C GLN A 70 -4.96 -5.34 13.17
N LEU A 71 -5.05 -6.66 13.37
CA LEU A 71 -6.17 -7.27 14.09
C LEU A 71 -6.29 -6.76 15.53
N SER A 72 -5.16 -6.51 16.19
CA SER A 72 -5.13 -5.93 17.54
C SER A 72 -5.65 -4.49 17.55
N VAL A 73 -5.33 -3.69 16.54
CA VAL A 73 -5.90 -2.34 16.35
C VAL A 73 -7.40 -2.42 16.11
N VAL A 74 -7.87 -3.33 15.25
CA VAL A 74 -9.32 -3.55 15.00
C VAL A 74 -10.05 -3.88 16.30
N LYS A 75 -9.52 -4.79 17.12
CA LYS A 75 -10.11 -5.14 18.42
C LYS A 75 -10.21 -3.94 19.38
N ARG A 76 -9.18 -3.06 19.39
CA ARG A 76 -9.21 -1.83 20.19
C ARG A 76 -10.30 -0.87 19.72
N VAL A 77 -10.43 -0.70 18.41
CA VAL A 77 -11.48 0.12 17.78
C VAL A 77 -12.86 -0.42 18.15
N MET A 78 -13.11 -1.73 18.01
CA MET A 78 -14.37 -2.37 18.36
C MET A 78 -14.70 -2.14 19.84
N LYS A 79 -13.72 -2.34 20.73
CA LYS A 79 -13.88 -2.11 22.17
C LYS A 79 -14.26 -0.65 22.47
N SER A 80 -13.60 0.31 21.83
CA SER A 80 -13.88 1.74 22.02
C SER A 80 -15.26 2.15 21.49
N ALA A 81 -15.76 1.46 20.47
CA ALA A 81 -17.10 1.66 19.91
C ALA A 81 -18.20 0.91 20.66
N GLY A 82 -17.87 0.12 21.71
CA GLY A 82 -18.83 -0.70 22.43
C GLY A 82 -19.40 -1.86 21.64
N ILE A 83 -18.68 -2.28 20.57
CA ILE A 83 -19.07 -3.41 19.71
C ILE A 83 -18.26 -4.63 20.12
N ASP A 84 -18.96 -5.70 20.50
CA ASP A 84 -18.35 -6.95 20.91
C ASP A 84 -18.18 -7.94 19.73
N LYS A 85 -17.45 -9.01 20.01
CA LYS A 85 -17.19 -10.09 19.05
C LYS A 85 -18.44 -10.94 18.73
N GLU A 86 -19.50 -10.84 19.55
CA GLU A 86 -20.77 -11.53 19.32
C GLU A 86 -21.58 -10.79 18.24
N THR A 87 -21.43 -9.47 18.17
CA THR A 87 -22.05 -8.64 17.14
C THR A 87 -21.36 -8.84 15.78
N ILE A 88 -20.02 -8.84 15.75
CA ILE A 88 -19.22 -9.05 14.54
C ILE A 88 -17.81 -9.55 14.91
N GLU A 89 -17.32 -10.55 14.20
CA GLU A 89 -15.96 -11.03 14.40
C GLU A 89 -14.91 -10.00 13.93
N PRO A 90 -13.85 -9.74 14.73
CA PRO A 90 -12.79 -8.79 14.36
C PRO A 90 -12.12 -9.09 13.01
N LYS A 91 -12.02 -10.37 12.62
CA LYS A 91 -11.47 -10.78 11.33
C LYS A 91 -12.34 -10.36 10.14
N ILE A 92 -13.67 -10.32 10.32
CA ILE A 92 -14.58 -9.82 9.28
C ILE A 92 -14.34 -8.34 9.04
N VAL A 93 -14.21 -7.56 10.11
CA VAL A 93 -13.88 -6.13 10.03
C VAL A 93 -12.52 -5.90 9.37
N GLN A 94 -11.50 -6.67 9.77
CA GLN A 94 -10.17 -6.60 9.16
C GLN A 94 -10.22 -6.93 7.66
N HIS A 95 -10.94 -7.98 7.28
CA HIS A 95 -11.13 -8.36 5.88
C HIS A 95 -11.84 -7.26 5.08
N PHE A 96 -12.91 -6.69 5.64
CA PHE A 96 -13.62 -5.56 5.03
C PHE A 96 -12.70 -4.37 4.78
N ILE A 97 -11.91 -3.96 5.78
CA ILE A 97 -10.95 -2.87 5.65
C ILE A 97 -9.94 -3.14 4.53
N ASN A 98 -9.34 -4.34 4.51
CA ASN A 98 -8.33 -4.69 3.52
C ASN A 98 -8.91 -4.74 2.12
N GLN A 99 -10.09 -5.34 1.94
CA GLN A 99 -10.80 -5.43 0.67
C GLN A 99 -11.05 -4.05 0.06
N HIS A 100 -11.57 -3.11 0.84
CA HIS A 100 -11.83 -1.75 0.36
C HIS A 100 -10.55 -0.98 0.08
N LYS A 101 -9.53 -1.08 0.93
CA LYS A 101 -8.23 -0.46 0.65
C LYS A 101 -7.59 -1.00 -0.62
N GLU A 102 -7.65 -2.32 -0.86
CA GLU A 102 -7.14 -2.95 -2.07
C GLU A 102 -7.94 -2.60 -3.33
N ALA A 103 -9.20 -2.20 -3.17
CA ALA A 103 -10.02 -1.61 -4.23
C ALA A 103 -9.74 -0.12 -4.46
N GLY A 104 -8.89 0.51 -3.66
CA GLY A 104 -8.58 1.94 -3.76
C GLY A 104 -9.57 2.84 -3.02
N GLU A 105 -10.37 2.31 -2.09
CA GLU A 105 -11.47 3.01 -1.44
C GLU A 105 -11.16 3.33 0.03
N ARG A 106 -11.30 4.59 0.39
CA ARG A 106 -11.34 5.06 1.78
C ARG A 106 -12.72 4.84 2.39
N SER A 107 -12.79 4.83 3.71
CA SER A 107 -14.09 4.75 4.39
C SER A 107 -15.05 5.88 4.01
N SER A 108 -14.54 7.02 3.57
CA SER A 108 -15.32 8.16 3.04
C SER A 108 -15.89 7.93 1.66
N ASP A 109 -15.29 7.05 0.86
CA ASP A 109 -15.66 6.84 -0.54
C ASP A 109 -16.76 5.79 -0.67
N ILE A 110 -16.91 4.94 0.35
CA ILE A 110 -17.92 3.89 0.41
C ILE A 110 -19.29 4.51 0.68
N ARG A 111 -20.20 4.34 -0.26
CA ARG A 111 -21.59 4.79 -0.10
C ARG A 111 -22.33 3.87 0.86
N SER A 112 -23.21 4.43 1.69
CA SER A 112 -24.04 3.66 2.62
C SER A 112 -24.92 2.57 1.96
N LEU A 113 -25.16 2.70 0.66
CA LEU A 113 -25.87 1.72 -0.17
C LEU A 113 -25.03 0.47 -0.46
N ASP A 114 -23.70 0.60 -0.52
CA ASP A 114 -22.76 -0.50 -0.81
C ASP A 114 -22.49 -1.33 0.47
N ALA A 115 -22.80 -0.76 1.63
CA ALA A 115 -22.72 -1.41 2.95
C ALA A 115 -23.95 -2.29 3.29
N ARG A 116 -24.75 -2.72 2.32
CA ARG A 116 -26.00 -3.50 2.52
C ARG A 116 -25.79 -4.97 2.90
N THR A 117 -24.55 -5.41 3.06
CA THR A 117 -24.29 -6.73 3.66
C THR A 117 -24.70 -6.74 5.14
N PRO A 118 -25.04 -7.89 5.73
CA PRO A 118 -25.53 -7.97 7.12
C PRO A 118 -24.69 -7.22 8.15
N ASN A 119 -23.39 -7.06 7.91
CA ASN A 119 -22.45 -6.35 8.80
C ASN A 119 -21.80 -5.11 8.15
N GLY A 120 -22.21 -4.72 6.94
CA GLY A 120 -21.54 -3.70 6.16
C GLY A 120 -21.54 -2.31 6.81
N ALA A 121 -22.69 -1.88 7.35
CA ALA A 121 -22.81 -0.58 8.02
C ALA A 121 -21.92 -0.49 9.27
N VAL A 122 -21.89 -1.56 10.08
CA VAL A 122 -21.04 -1.64 11.28
C VAL A 122 -19.55 -1.68 10.88
N SER A 123 -19.20 -2.48 9.87
CA SER A 123 -17.83 -2.56 9.37
C SER A 123 -17.35 -1.24 8.81
N LEU A 124 -18.20 -0.49 8.11
CA LEU A 124 -17.87 0.84 7.58
C LEU A 124 -17.60 1.85 8.70
N GLU A 125 -18.41 1.85 9.76
CA GLU A 125 -18.16 2.74 10.90
C GLU A 125 -16.86 2.37 11.62
N LEU A 126 -16.61 1.07 11.82
CA LEU A 126 -15.36 0.59 12.39
C LEU A 126 -14.16 0.91 11.50
N TYR A 127 -14.31 0.90 10.17
CA TYR A 127 -13.26 1.31 9.24
C TYR A 127 -12.92 2.80 9.41
N ARG A 128 -13.92 3.67 9.56
CA ARG A 128 -13.69 5.10 9.84
C ARG A 128 -12.92 5.34 11.14
N LEU A 129 -13.28 4.62 12.19
CA LEU A 129 -12.59 4.70 13.48
C LEU A 129 -11.18 4.12 13.39
N TYR A 130 -10.99 3.04 12.63
CA TYR A 130 -9.70 2.43 12.38
C TYR A 130 -8.74 3.40 11.67
N GLU A 131 -9.17 4.06 10.59
CA GLU A 131 -8.36 5.07 9.88
C GLU A 131 -7.92 6.21 10.81
N LYS A 132 -8.84 6.72 11.64
CA LYS A 132 -8.53 7.77 12.61
C LYS A 132 -7.50 7.33 13.63
N LEU A 133 -7.64 6.12 14.18
CA LEU A 133 -6.72 5.58 15.17
C LEU A 133 -5.33 5.34 14.59
N CYS A 134 -5.24 4.72 13.40
CA CYS A 134 -3.97 4.50 12.70
C CYS A 134 -3.25 5.82 12.41
N MET A 135 -3.99 6.85 11.97
CA MET A 135 -3.41 8.18 11.74
C MET A 135 -2.89 8.80 13.04
N ALA A 136 -3.63 8.72 14.13
CA ALA A 136 -3.24 9.26 15.42
C ALA A 136 -1.99 8.56 16.00
N GLU A 137 -1.87 7.26 15.79
CA GLU A 137 -0.73 6.46 16.26
C GLU A 137 0.46 6.45 15.28
N GLY A 138 0.30 7.01 14.08
CA GLY A 138 1.35 7.01 13.07
C GLY A 138 1.69 5.61 12.56
N VAL A 139 0.69 4.73 12.45
CA VAL A 139 0.85 3.36 11.96
C VAL A 139 0.15 3.15 10.62
N VAL A 140 0.72 2.31 9.79
CA VAL A 140 0.18 1.93 8.47
C VAL A 140 0.20 0.42 8.31
N ASP A 141 -0.89 -0.16 7.84
CA ASP A 141 -0.95 -1.57 7.43
C ASP A 141 -0.44 -1.77 6.00
N PHE A 142 -0.29 -3.01 5.56
CA PHE A 142 0.22 -3.32 4.22
C PHE A 142 -0.67 -2.77 3.10
N ALA A 143 -2.00 -2.85 3.23
CA ALA A 143 -2.92 -2.31 2.24
C ALA A 143 -2.83 -0.77 2.18
N GLU A 144 -2.59 -0.12 3.33
CA GLU A 144 -2.38 1.33 3.41
C GLU A 144 -1.14 1.79 2.65
N LEU A 145 -0.05 1.01 2.64
CA LEU A 145 1.14 1.36 1.86
C LEU A 145 0.82 1.55 0.38
N LEU A 146 0.03 0.64 -0.19
CA LEU A 146 -0.38 0.72 -1.59
C LEU A 146 -1.35 1.88 -1.83
N LEU A 147 -2.42 1.96 -1.02
CA LEU A 147 -3.44 2.98 -1.16
C LEU A 147 -2.85 4.40 -1.02
N ARG A 148 -2.03 4.61 -0.01
CA ARG A 148 -1.40 5.90 0.25
C ARG A 148 -0.41 6.32 -0.84
N SER A 149 0.33 5.37 -1.40
CA SER A 149 1.23 5.62 -2.54
C SER A 149 0.45 6.00 -3.79
N TYR A 150 -0.64 5.30 -4.08
CA TYR A 150 -1.55 5.64 -5.18
C TYR A 150 -2.14 7.05 -5.02
N GLU A 151 -2.69 7.36 -3.85
CA GLU A 151 -3.24 8.68 -3.57
C GLU A 151 -2.21 9.81 -3.67
N LEU A 152 -0.97 9.56 -3.21
CA LEU A 152 0.13 10.50 -3.32
C LEU A 152 0.42 10.85 -4.78
N LEU A 153 0.54 9.84 -5.64
CA LEU A 153 0.78 10.02 -7.06
C LEU A 153 -0.40 10.68 -7.77
N GLN A 154 -1.63 10.35 -7.35
CA GLN A 154 -2.86 10.93 -7.93
C GLN A 154 -2.98 12.42 -7.59
N ARG A 155 -2.72 12.80 -6.34
CA ARG A 155 -2.97 14.16 -5.82
C ARG A 155 -1.80 15.12 -6.03
N ASN A 156 -0.56 14.61 -6.06
CA ASN A 156 0.64 15.43 -6.19
C ASN A 156 1.28 15.27 -7.56
N GLU A 157 0.93 16.18 -8.47
CA GLU A 157 1.42 16.16 -9.85
C GLU A 157 2.96 16.31 -9.94
N LEU A 158 3.58 17.05 -9.04
CA LEU A 158 5.04 17.23 -9.06
C LEU A 158 5.76 15.92 -8.73
N ILE A 159 5.29 15.20 -7.72
CA ILE A 159 5.84 13.88 -7.34
C ILE A 159 5.57 12.87 -8.45
N ARG A 160 4.35 12.83 -9.00
CA ARG A 160 4.02 11.96 -10.14
C ARG A 160 4.97 12.19 -11.31
N ARG A 161 5.11 13.44 -11.78
CA ARG A 161 6.02 13.80 -12.88
C ARG A 161 7.48 13.50 -12.57
N HIS A 162 7.89 13.58 -11.30
CA HIS A 162 9.24 13.17 -10.89
C HIS A 162 9.47 11.69 -11.19
N TYR A 163 8.54 10.81 -10.82
CA TYR A 163 8.67 9.36 -11.05
C TYR A 163 8.46 8.97 -12.51
N GLU A 164 7.52 9.60 -13.23
CA GLU A 164 7.34 9.44 -14.69
C GLU A 164 8.64 9.75 -15.48
N ARG A 165 9.35 10.79 -15.10
CA ARG A 165 10.63 11.16 -15.73
C ARG A 165 11.77 10.24 -15.30
N LYS A 166 11.72 9.75 -14.08
CA LYS A 166 12.75 8.90 -13.51
C LYS A 166 12.73 7.51 -14.13
N PHE A 167 11.56 6.91 -14.29
CA PHE A 167 11.42 5.55 -14.76
C PHE A 167 11.05 5.51 -16.25
N SER A 168 12.06 5.32 -17.09
CA SER A 168 11.85 5.13 -18.55
C SER A 168 11.41 3.71 -18.90
N HIS A 169 11.58 2.76 -17.99
CA HIS A 169 11.20 1.36 -18.18
C HIS A 169 10.62 0.80 -16.88
N ILE A 170 9.47 0.14 -17.00
CA ILE A 170 8.81 -0.57 -15.91
C ILE A 170 8.72 -2.04 -16.30
N LEU A 171 9.24 -2.90 -15.44
CA LEU A 171 9.20 -4.36 -15.58
C LEU A 171 8.39 -4.92 -14.42
N VAL A 172 7.41 -5.75 -14.71
CA VAL A 172 6.57 -6.40 -13.69
C VAL A 172 6.65 -7.90 -13.93
N ASP A 173 7.15 -8.60 -12.93
CA ASP A 173 7.15 -10.06 -12.90
C ASP A 173 5.77 -10.56 -12.47
N GLU A 174 5.27 -11.66 -13.07
CA GLU A 174 3.96 -12.26 -12.76
C GLU A 174 2.80 -11.22 -12.81
N PHE A 175 2.76 -10.41 -13.87
CA PHE A 175 1.78 -9.30 -14.01
C PHE A 175 0.32 -9.76 -13.84
N GLN A 176 -0.01 -10.99 -14.18
CA GLN A 176 -1.35 -11.57 -14.02
C GLN A 176 -1.83 -11.63 -12.56
N ASP A 177 -0.92 -11.59 -11.58
CA ASP A 177 -1.23 -11.64 -10.15
C ASP A 177 -1.44 -10.24 -9.54
N THR A 178 -1.34 -9.16 -10.36
CA THR A 178 -1.53 -7.79 -9.87
C THR A 178 -2.99 -7.50 -9.55
N ASN A 179 -3.24 -6.90 -8.39
CA ASN A 179 -4.56 -6.36 -8.08
C ASN A 179 -4.79 -4.98 -8.72
N VAL A 180 -6.04 -4.50 -8.67
CA VAL A 180 -6.45 -3.24 -9.30
C VAL A 180 -5.61 -2.06 -8.78
N LEU A 181 -5.38 -1.95 -7.48
CA LEU A 181 -4.64 -0.85 -6.88
C LEU A 181 -3.16 -0.85 -7.28
N GLN A 182 -2.53 -2.04 -7.35
CA GLN A 182 -1.18 -2.21 -7.85
C GLN A 182 -1.06 -1.77 -9.31
N TYR A 183 -2.01 -2.19 -10.16
CA TYR A 183 -2.08 -1.76 -11.55
C TYR A 183 -2.24 -0.25 -11.68
N LEU A 184 -3.20 0.36 -10.95
CA LEU A 184 -3.41 1.81 -10.95
C LEU A 184 -2.17 2.58 -10.47
N SER A 185 -1.43 2.05 -9.50
CA SER A 185 -0.18 2.66 -9.06
C SER A 185 0.89 2.67 -10.16
N LEU A 186 0.97 1.59 -10.96
CA LEU A 186 1.93 1.50 -12.08
C LEU A 186 1.64 2.47 -13.22
N ILE A 187 0.36 2.72 -13.54
CA ILE A 187 0.00 3.65 -14.63
C ILE A 187 0.19 5.12 -14.27
N HIS A 188 0.43 5.42 -12.99
CA HIS A 188 0.71 6.77 -12.49
C HIS A 188 2.23 7.04 -12.29
N ILE A 189 3.06 6.05 -12.59
CA ILE A 189 4.52 6.13 -12.61
C ILE A 189 5.02 6.08 -14.04
#